data_6b4d30380106031667c5eec77745aabd
#
_entry.id   6b4d30380106031667c5eec77745aabd
#
_cell.length_a   1.000
_cell.length_b   1.000
_cell.length_c   1.000
_cell.angle_alpha   90.00
_cell.angle_beta   90.00
_cell.angle_gamma   90.00
#
_symmetry.space_group_name_H-M   'P 1'
#
loop_
_entity.id
_entity.type
_entity.pdbx_description
1 polymer ?
#
loop_
_entity_poly.entity_id
_entity_poly.type
_entity_poly.pdbx_seq_one_letter_code
_entity_poly.pdbx_strand_id
1 'polypeptide(L)'
;MADILVVDDDDVIRDTLCELLSADHSCQTADTAEQALAHLEAQRFDVVITDISMPGLSGMELLNRVVQLYPATPVIIISGLSDQEQAHSLMSRGAFDYLLKPFRLEVVEESVNRALSQTVNH
;
A
#
# COMPACT_ATOMS: atom_id res chain seq x y z
N MET A 1 -0.42 17.67 0.30
CA MET A 1 0.37 16.70 -0.48
C MET A 1 0.97 15.66 0.44
N ALA A 2 0.84 14.39 0.09
CA ALA A 2 1.33 13.29 0.92
C ALA A 2 2.43 12.53 0.18
N ASP A 3 3.21 11.77 0.93
CA ASP A 3 4.21 10.85 0.37
C ASP A 3 3.64 9.45 0.38
N ILE A 4 3.51 8.85 -0.80
CA ILE A 4 2.87 7.54 -0.99
C ILE A 4 3.89 6.57 -1.59
N LEU A 5 3.94 5.36 -1.02
CA LEU A 5 4.79 4.29 -1.54
C LEU A 5 3.89 3.23 -2.17
N VAL A 6 4.13 2.92 -3.43
CA VAL A 6 3.40 1.89 -4.17
C VAL A 6 4.32 0.70 -4.38
N VAL A 7 3.90 -0.47 -3.91
CA VAL A 7 4.69 -1.69 -3.97
C VAL A 7 3.93 -2.74 -4.77
N ASP A 8 4.46 -3.10 -5.93
CA ASP A 8 3.85 -4.12 -6.78
C ASP A 8 4.93 -4.62 -7.75
N ASP A 9 4.97 -5.92 -7.99
CA ASP A 9 5.91 -6.49 -8.95
C ASP A 9 5.42 -6.34 -10.40
N ASP A 10 4.17 -5.92 -10.60
CA ASP A 10 3.61 -5.65 -11.93
C ASP A 10 3.86 -4.20 -12.31
N ASP A 11 4.69 -3.98 -13.32
CA ASP A 11 5.08 -2.65 -13.78
C ASP A 11 3.87 -1.79 -14.17
N VAL A 12 2.88 -2.41 -14.84
CA VAL A 12 1.71 -1.68 -15.33
C VAL A 12 0.88 -1.15 -14.18
N ILE A 13 0.63 -1.99 -13.18
CA ILE A 13 -0.14 -1.57 -12.01
C ILE A 13 0.61 -0.50 -11.23
N ARG A 14 1.89 -0.71 -10.99
CA ARG A 14 2.73 0.22 -10.26
C ARG A 14 2.77 1.59 -10.93
N ASP A 15 3.00 1.61 -12.25
CA ASP A 15 3.07 2.86 -13.01
C ASP A 15 1.72 3.56 -13.08
N THR A 16 0.64 2.80 -13.25
CA THR A 16 -0.71 3.35 -13.31
C THR A 16 -1.10 4.01 -11.99
N LEU A 17 -0.83 3.35 -10.89
CA LEU A 17 -1.14 3.90 -9.56
C LEU A 17 -0.30 5.13 -9.27
N CYS A 18 0.98 5.07 -9.60
CA CYS A 18 1.87 6.20 -9.35
C CYS A 18 1.47 7.41 -10.18
N GLU A 19 1.11 7.20 -11.44
CA GLU A 19 0.65 8.27 -12.31
C GLU A 19 -0.63 8.92 -11.77
N LEU A 20 -1.58 8.09 -11.35
CA LEU A 20 -2.83 8.58 -10.77
C LEU A 20 -2.58 9.44 -9.53
N LEU A 21 -1.77 8.93 -8.62
CA LEU A 21 -1.56 9.57 -7.32
C LEU A 21 -0.63 10.77 -7.40
N SER A 22 0.23 10.83 -8.40
CA SER A 22 1.18 11.93 -8.58
C SER A 22 0.51 13.25 -8.94
N ALA A 23 -0.77 13.22 -9.33
CA ALA A 23 -1.52 14.46 -9.58
C ALA A 23 -1.61 15.31 -8.32
N ASP A 24 -1.77 14.68 -7.15
CA ASP A 24 -1.97 15.38 -5.88
C ASP A 24 -0.91 15.07 -4.82
N HIS A 25 -0.08 14.05 -5.05
CA HIS A 25 0.85 13.55 -4.04
C HIS A 25 2.21 13.24 -4.64
N SER A 26 3.19 13.04 -3.76
CA SER A 26 4.50 12.53 -4.17
C SER A 26 4.46 11.01 -4.09
N CYS A 27 4.79 10.32 -5.17
CA CYS A 27 4.68 8.87 -5.25
C CYS A 27 6.04 8.25 -5.54
N GLN A 28 6.42 7.25 -4.75
CA GLN A 28 7.59 6.43 -5.02
C GLN A 28 7.15 4.99 -5.20
N THR A 29 7.95 4.22 -5.90
CA THR A 29 7.60 2.84 -6.24
C THR A 29 8.66 1.86 -5.76
N ALA A 30 8.22 0.64 -5.50
CA ALA A 30 9.10 -0.49 -5.21
C ALA A 30 8.53 -1.73 -5.89
N ASP A 31 9.38 -2.58 -6.41
CA ASP A 31 8.93 -3.82 -7.06
C ASP A 31 9.03 -5.04 -6.14
N THR A 32 9.63 -4.88 -4.96
CA THR A 32 9.73 -5.91 -3.94
C THR A 32 9.48 -5.32 -2.56
N ALA A 33 9.14 -6.20 -1.60
CA ALA A 33 8.98 -5.78 -0.21
C ALA A 33 10.31 -5.30 0.38
N GLU A 34 11.41 -5.90 -0.03
CA GLU A 34 12.74 -5.49 0.43
C GLU A 34 13.06 -4.07 0.01
N GLN A 35 12.76 -3.70 -1.24
CA GLN A 35 12.92 -2.32 -1.70
C GLN A 35 12.00 -1.37 -0.94
N ALA A 36 10.78 -1.81 -0.68
CA ALA A 36 9.82 -1.00 0.08
C ALA A 36 10.35 -0.69 1.48
N LEU A 37 10.91 -1.68 2.15
CA LEU A 37 11.49 -1.48 3.48
C LEU A 37 12.68 -0.54 3.44
N ALA A 38 13.49 -0.60 2.40
CA ALA A 38 14.61 0.32 2.23
C ALA A 38 14.12 1.76 2.07
N HIS A 39 13.06 1.97 1.30
CA HIS A 39 12.45 3.29 1.17
C HIS A 39 11.91 3.80 2.50
N LEU A 40 11.26 2.93 3.27
CA LEU A 40 10.69 3.30 4.56
C LEU A 40 11.75 3.67 5.59
N GLU A 41 12.94 3.07 5.49
CA GLU A 41 14.06 3.44 6.35
C GLU A 41 14.63 4.81 5.96
N ALA A 42 14.58 5.15 4.67
CA ALA A 42 15.19 6.36 4.15
C ALA A 42 14.31 7.60 4.31
N GLN A 43 12.98 7.43 4.30
CA GLN A 43 12.07 8.55 4.46
C GLN A 43 10.75 8.09 5.05
N ARG A 44 9.98 9.06 5.56
CA ARG A 44 8.64 8.81 6.07
C ARG A 44 7.64 8.78 4.92
N PHE A 45 6.68 7.86 4.98
CA PHE A 45 5.56 7.81 4.05
C PHE A 45 4.25 7.96 4.81
N ASP A 46 3.27 8.57 4.15
CA ASP A 46 1.95 8.77 4.73
C ASP A 46 1.02 7.60 4.46
N VAL A 47 1.23 6.89 3.36
CA VAL A 47 0.43 5.71 2.99
C VAL A 47 1.33 4.74 2.23
N VAL A 48 1.15 3.45 2.47
CA VAL A 48 1.78 2.38 1.69
C VAL A 48 0.67 1.59 0.99
N ILE A 49 0.79 1.40 -0.32
CA ILE A 49 -0.10 0.54 -1.10
C ILE A 49 0.73 -0.63 -1.57
N THR A 50 0.35 -1.85 -1.23
CA THR A 50 1.14 -3.02 -1.60
C THR A 50 0.28 -4.17 -2.10
N ASP A 51 0.79 -4.88 -3.10
CA ASP A 51 0.24 -6.16 -3.54
C ASP A 51 0.51 -7.20 -2.45
N ILE A 52 -0.43 -8.10 -2.25
CA ILE A 52 -0.30 -9.17 -1.27
C ILE A 52 0.65 -10.28 -1.75
N SER A 53 0.68 -10.51 -3.05
CA SER A 53 1.41 -11.62 -3.66
C SER A 53 2.61 -11.10 -4.45
N MET A 54 3.81 -11.26 -3.90
CA MET A 54 5.05 -10.81 -4.53
C MET A 54 6.14 -11.84 -4.29
N PRO A 55 7.13 -11.95 -5.18
CA PRO A 55 8.27 -12.83 -4.94
C PRO A 55 9.13 -12.31 -3.77
N GLY A 56 9.77 -13.21 -3.06
CA GLY A 56 10.56 -12.88 -1.87
C GLY A 56 9.65 -12.66 -0.67
N LEU A 57 9.86 -11.57 0.05
CA LEU A 57 8.97 -11.20 1.14
C LEU A 57 7.60 -10.87 0.58
N SER A 58 6.55 -11.46 1.15
CA SER A 58 5.18 -11.23 0.70
C SER A 58 4.63 -9.90 1.21
N GLY A 59 3.50 -9.47 0.64
CA GLY A 59 2.79 -8.31 1.14
C GLY A 59 2.35 -8.47 2.59
N MET A 60 2.09 -9.70 3.02
CA MET A 60 1.75 -9.98 4.42
C MET A 60 2.92 -9.67 5.35
N GLU A 61 4.13 -10.08 4.98
CA GLU A 61 5.31 -9.79 5.78
C GLU A 61 5.63 -8.30 5.79
N LEU A 62 5.45 -7.65 4.65
CA LEU A 62 5.62 -6.20 4.58
C LEU A 62 4.65 -5.50 5.51
N LEU A 63 3.37 -5.90 5.49
CA LEU A 63 2.37 -5.34 6.39
C LEU A 63 2.78 -5.51 7.85
N ASN A 64 3.20 -6.72 8.24
CA ASN A 64 3.61 -7.00 9.62
C ASN A 64 4.75 -6.07 10.04
N ARG A 65 5.71 -5.83 9.18
CA ARG A 65 6.84 -4.97 9.49
C ARG A 65 6.44 -3.51 9.58
N VAL A 66 5.58 -3.04 8.68
CA VAL A 66 5.11 -1.67 8.72
C VAL A 66 4.30 -1.41 9.99
N VAL A 67 3.40 -2.31 10.32
CA VAL A 67 2.58 -2.17 11.55
C VAL A 67 3.47 -2.13 12.79
N GLN A 68 4.52 -2.93 12.80
CA GLN A 68 5.42 -3.03 13.94
C GLN A 68 6.36 -1.83 14.06
N LEU A 69 6.92 -1.38 12.94
CA LEU A 69 7.96 -0.35 12.91
C LEU A 69 7.40 1.05 12.65
N TYR A 70 6.31 1.13 11.91
CA TYR A 70 5.71 2.42 11.50
C TYR A 70 4.20 2.39 11.74
N PRO A 71 3.77 2.27 13.00
CA PRO A 71 2.33 2.04 13.30
C PRO A 71 1.41 3.19 12.88
N ALA A 72 1.95 4.37 12.64
CA ALA A 72 1.16 5.51 12.17
C ALA A 72 0.97 5.53 10.65
N THR A 73 1.62 4.63 9.92
CA THR A 73 1.55 4.59 8.46
C THR A 73 0.50 3.56 8.02
N PRO A 74 -0.64 4.00 7.48
CA PRO A 74 -1.67 3.07 7.01
C PRO A 74 -1.20 2.30 5.79
N VAL A 75 -1.58 1.03 5.72
CA VAL A 75 -1.24 0.13 4.61
C VAL A 75 -2.51 -0.30 3.91
N ILE A 76 -2.58 -0.08 2.60
CA ILE A 76 -3.67 -0.53 1.74
C ILE A 76 -3.17 -1.74 0.96
N ILE A 77 -3.88 -2.85 1.05
CA ILE A 77 -3.50 -4.09 0.39
C ILE A 77 -4.28 -4.25 -0.91
N ILE A 78 -3.58 -4.63 -1.97
CA ILE A 78 -4.21 -5.01 -3.24
C ILE A 78 -4.11 -6.52 -3.38
N SER A 79 -5.23 -7.18 -3.69
CA SER A 79 -5.25 -8.63 -3.83
C SER A 79 -6.12 -9.09 -4.99
N GLY A 80 -5.82 -10.27 -5.55
CA GLY A 80 -6.67 -10.90 -6.53
C GLY A 80 -7.89 -11.53 -5.87
N LEU A 81 -8.85 -11.95 -6.69
CA LEU A 81 -10.08 -12.56 -6.18
C LEU A 81 -9.81 -13.82 -5.37
N SER A 82 -8.79 -14.58 -5.76
CA SER A 82 -8.43 -15.82 -5.07
C SER A 82 -7.83 -15.58 -3.68
N ASP A 83 -7.48 -14.33 -3.36
CA ASP A 83 -6.81 -13.98 -2.11
C ASP A 83 -7.74 -13.34 -1.08
N GLN A 84 -9.07 -13.40 -1.28
CA GLN A 84 -10.02 -12.72 -0.41
C GLN A 84 -9.90 -13.14 1.06
N GLU A 85 -9.76 -14.44 1.32
CA GLU A 85 -9.63 -14.92 2.70
C GLU A 85 -8.38 -14.38 3.36
N GLN A 86 -7.29 -14.32 2.59
CA GLN A 86 -6.03 -13.78 3.06
C GLN A 86 -6.14 -12.28 3.32
N ALA A 87 -6.88 -11.55 2.47
CA ALA A 87 -7.11 -10.13 2.65
C ALA A 87 -7.83 -9.83 3.96
N HIS A 88 -8.84 -10.64 4.31
CA HIS A 88 -9.54 -10.49 5.59
C HIS A 88 -8.59 -10.71 6.78
N SER A 89 -7.72 -11.70 6.68
CA SER A 89 -6.72 -11.94 7.70
C SER A 89 -5.79 -10.74 7.87
N LEU A 90 -5.43 -10.10 6.76
CA LEU A 90 -4.56 -8.93 6.79
C LEU A 90 -5.22 -7.72 7.45
N MET A 91 -6.53 -7.56 7.25
CA MET A 91 -7.29 -6.51 7.95
C MET A 91 -7.22 -6.71 9.46
N SER A 92 -7.34 -7.95 9.92
CA SER A 92 -7.23 -8.28 11.34
C SER A 92 -5.82 -8.02 11.88
N ARG A 93 -4.83 -8.00 11.03
CA ARG A 93 -3.42 -7.78 11.42
C ARG A 93 -3.00 -6.32 11.34
N GLY A 94 -3.91 -5.44 10.96
CA GLY A 94 -3.64 -4.00 10.98
C GLY A 94 -3.64 -3.29 9.64
N ALA A 95 -3.99 -3.97 8.54
CA ALA A 95 -4.15 -3.28 7.26
C ALA A 95 -5.27 -2.25 7.37
N PHE A 96 -5.08 -1.09 6.75
CA PHE A 96 -6.11 -0.06 6.75
C PHE A 96 -7.29 -0.44 5.87
N ASP A 97 -6.99 -1.00 4.69
CA ASP A 97 -8.01 -1.35 3.70
C ASP A 97 -7.43 -2.39 2.76
N TYR A 98 -8.30 -3.04 1.99
CA TYR A 98 -7.86 -3.91 0.90
C TYR A 98 -8.73 -3.67 -0.33
N LEU A 99 -8.11 -3.79 -1.52
CA LEU A 99 -8.77 -3.56 -2.79
C LEU A 99 -8.61 -4.81 -3.64
N LEU A 100 -9.69 -5.26 -4.26
CA LEU A 100 -9.69 -6.46 -5.11
C LEU A 100 -9.36 -6.10 -6.54
N LYS A 101 -8.51 -6.88 -7.19
CA LYS A 101 -8.24 -6.77 -8.62
C LYS A 101 -9.35 -7.47 -9.41
N PRO A 102 -9.83 -6.89 -10.52
CA PRO A 102 -9.48 -5.55 -11.01
C PRO A 102 -10.18 -4.46 -10.20
N PHE A 103 -9.50 -3.36 -9.95
CA PHE A 103 -10.06 -2.25 -9.17
C PHE A 103 -10.27 -1.04 -10.06
N ARG A 104 -11.17 -0.16 -9.62
CA ARG A 104 -11.37 1.13 -10.27
C ARG A 104 -10.44 2.17 -9.64
N LEU A 105 -9.97 3.09 -10.46
CA LEU A 105 -9.06 4.14 -9.96
C LEU A 105 -9.72 5.02 -8.90
N GLU A 106 -11.03 5.28 -9.04
CA GLU A 106 -11.79 6.06 -8.06
C GLU A 106 -11.80 5.39 -6.68
N VAL A 107 -11.84 4.06 -6.65
CA VAL A 107 -11.80 3.30 -5.40
C VAL A 107 -10.43 3.45 -4.72
N VAL A 108 -9.36 3.44 -5.51
CA VAL A 108 -8.01 3.66 -4.97
C VAL A 108 -7.91 5.06 -4.38
N GLU A 109 -8.34 6.07 -5.11
CA GLU A 109 -8.29 7.46 -4.63
C GLU A 109 -9.08 7.63 -3.34
N GLU A 110 -10.28 7.05 -3.28
CA GLU A 110 -11.11 7.11 -2.08
C GLU A 110 -10.43 6.47 -0.88
N SER A 111 -9.83 5.30 -1.08
CA SER A 111 -9.13 4.60 0.00
C SER A 111 -7.94 5.40 0.50
N VAL A 112 -7.16 5.97 -0.42
CA VAL A 112 -6.03 6.83 -0.06
C VAL A 112 -6.51 8.06 0.72
N ASN A 113 -7.57 8.70 0.27
CA ASN A 113 -8.10 9.88 0.94
C ASN A 113 -8.58 9.54 2.36
N ARG A 114 -9.22 8.40 2.56
CA ARG A 114 -9.64 7.97 3.90
C ARG A 114 -8.42 7.70 4.79
N ALA A 115 -7.39 7.07 4.24
CA ALA A 115 -6.16 6.80 4.99
C ALA A 115 -5.48 8.10 5.42
N LEU A 116 -5.41 9.08 4.52
CA LEU A 116 -4.80 10.38 4.81
C LEU A 116 -5.61 11.16 5.83
N SER A 117 -6.93 11.10 5.76
CA SER A 117 -7.80 11.76 6.74
C SER A 117 -7.61 11.19 8.13
N GLN A 118 -7.40 9.90 8.24
CA GLN A 118 -7.18 9.24 9.53
C GLN A 118 -5.88 9.70 10.17
N THR A 119 -4.82 9.88 9.38
CA THR A 119 -3.52 10.33 9.90
C THR A 119 -3.54 11.80 10.28
N VAL A 120 -4.34 12.61 9.59
CA VAL A 120 -4.43 14.05 9.85
C VAL A 120 -5.19 14.37 11.14
N ASN A 121 -6.08 13.47 11.57
CA ASN A 121 -6.93 13.69 12.73
C ASN A 121 -6.24 13.44 14.08
N HIS A 122 -4.96 13.28 14.05
CA HIS A 122 -4.16 13.14 15.27
C HIS A 122 -3.41 14.45 15.59
#